data_cbf3caaf4078e61620270c774d73acab
#
_entry.id   cbf3caaf4078e61620270c774d73acab
#
_cell.length_a   1.000
_cell.length_b   1.000
_cell.length_c   1.000
_cell.angle_alpha   90.00
_cell.angle_beta   90.00
_cell.angle_gamma   90.00
#
_symmetry.space_group_name_H-M   'P 1'
#
loop_
_entity.id
_entity.type
_entity.pdbx_description
1 polymer ?
#
loop_
_entity_poly.entity_id
_entity_poly.type
_entity_poly.pdbx_seq_one_letter_code
_entity_poly.pdbx_strand_id
1 'polypeptide(L)'
;MPNWKKVAVSGSNVNFNQITSSGDMLFQDSILSYQTNTDIDTGTEVVATIDGSAYKAAFFDYVAVSASVNIRAGSIMVAHDGTNTTQAEASTQDLGNTAGIKFSSSIDGSNNFRLSAAVSSNNWSVKTVVRGI
;
A
#
# COMPACT_ATOMS: atom_id res chain seq x y z
N MET A 1 -0.35 18.18 -31.45
CA MET A 1 0.60 18.20 -30.30
C MET A 1 -0.09 18.75 -29.08
N PRO A 2 -0.15 18.01 -27.98
CA PRO A 2 -0.67 18.57 -26.74
C PRO A 2 0.30 19.65 -26.23
N ASN A 3 -0.25 20.81 -25.86
CA ASN A 3 0.51 21.87 -25.21
C ASN A 3 0.55 21.61 -23.70
N TRP A 4 1.69 21.14 -23.20
CA TRP A 4 1.92 20.99 -21.78
C TRP A 4 2.24 22.36 -21.17
N LYS A 5 1.35 22.88 -20.36
CA LYS A 5 1.57 24.11 -19.61
C LYS A 5 1.92 23.76 -18.16
N LYS A 6 2.88 24.47 -17.60
CA LYS A 6 3.09 24.46 -16.15
C LYS A 6 1.83 25.03 -15.47
N VAL A 7 1.21 24.25 -14.60
CA VAL A 7 0.07 24.69 -13.79
C VAL A 7 0.57 25.54 -12.61
N ALA A 8 1.79 25.26 -12.12
CA ALA A 8 2.41 25.99 -11.03
C ALA A 8 3.88 26.25 -11.33
N VAL A 9 4.42 27.37 -10.84
CA VAL A 9 5.83 27.74 -10.91
C VAL A 9 6.42 27.84 -9.52
N SER A 10 7.76 27.78 -9.43
CA SER A 10 8.47 27.90 -8.16
C SER A 10 8.07 29.19 -7.42
N GLY A 11 7.78 29.07 -6.14
CA GLY A 11 7.36 30.19 -5.29
C GLY A 11 5.88 30.57 -5.37
N SER A 12 5.10 29.86 -6.19
CA SER A 12 3.65 30.10 -6.29
C SER A 12 2.85 29.19 -5.37
N ASN A 13 1.84 29.76 -4.71
CA ASN A 13 0.80 28.99 -4.05
C ASN A 13 -0.29 28.65 -5.05
N VAL A 14 -0.71 27.38 -5.09
CA VAL A 14 -1.77 26.89 -5.96
C VAL A 14 -2.90 26.34 -5.11
N ASN A 15 -4.10 26.85 -5.32
CA ASN A 15 -5.31 26.35 -4.66
C ASN A 15 -6.09 25.48 -5.64
N PHE A 16 -6.27 24.22 -5.30
CA PHE A 16 -7.08 23.27 -6.05
C PHE A 16 -8.35 22.95 -5.24
N ASN A 17 -9.49 22.94 -5.91
CA ASN A 17 -10.72 22.44 -5.31
C ASN A 17 -10.65 20.90 -5.15
N GLN A 18 -10.01 20.21 -6.09
CA GLN A 18 -9.80 18.77 -6.05
C GLN A 18 -8.58 18.40 -6.88
N ILE A 19 -7.82 17.40 -6.42
CA ILE A 19 -6.73 16.80 -7.17
C ILE A 19 -7.05 15.31 -7.34
N THR A 20 -7.09 14.83 -8.57
CA THR A 20 -7.16 13.40 -8.90
C THR A 20 -5.84 12.98 -9.53
N SER A 21 -5.17 12.01 -8.94
CA SER A 21 -3.95 11.42 -9.48
C SER A 21 -4.22 9.96 -9.88
N SER A 22 -3.82 9.58 -11.07
CA SER A 22 -3.87 8.19 -11.55
C SER A 22 -2.57 7.42 -11.26
N GLY A 23 -1.55 8.10 -10.75
CA GLY A 23 -0.26 7.54 -10.35
C GLY A 23 0.14 7.98 -8.96
N ASP A 24 1.38 7.69 -8.60
CA ASP A 24 1.93 8.05 -7.30
C ASP A 24 2.06 9.57 -7.15
N MET A 25 1.95 10.04 -5.92
CA MET A 25 2.24 11.41 -5.53
C MET A 25 3.55 11.45 -4.74
N LEU A 26 4.48 12.31 -5.16
CA LEU A 26 5.79 12.47 -4.52
C LEU A 26 5.81 13.76 -3.71
N PHE A 27 6.33 13.67 -2.48
CA PHE A 27 6.57 14.79 -1.57
C PHE A 27 8.03 14.78 -1.15
N GLN A 28 8.92 15.41 -1.91
CA GLN A 28 10.38 15.32 -1.74
C GLN A 28 10.83 13.86 -1.67
N ASP A 29 11.27 13.39 -0.50
CA ASP A 29 11.78 12.04 -0.26
C ASP A 29 10.69 11.07 0.23
N SER A 30 9.44 11.39 -0.01
CA SER A 30 8.27 10.59 0.42
C SER A 30 7.34 10.29 -0.75
N ILE A 31 6.61 9.18 -0.67
CA ILE A 31 5.65 8.75 -1.68
C ILE A 31 4.28 8.46 -1.06
N LEU A 32 3.23 8.78 -1.80
CA LEU A 32 1.87 8.30 -1.58
C LEU A 32 1.43 7.50 -2.81
N SER A 33 1.12 6.23 -2.62
CA SER A 33 0.83 5.28 -3.69
C SER A 33 -0.44 4.49 -3.40
N TYR A 34 -1.30 4.31 -4.41
CA TYR A 34 -2.43 3.40 -4.36
C TYR A 34 -2.07 2.09 -5.05
N GLN A 35 -2.13 0.99 -4.31
CA GLN A 35 -1.81 -0.33 -4.84
C GLN A 35 -2.86 -1.36 -4.39
N THR A 36 -3.13 -2.33 -5.23
CA THR A 36 -4.19 -3.30 -4.98
C THR A 36 -3.85 -4.65 -5.58
N ASN A 37 -4.32 -5.72 -4.93
CA ASN A 37 -4.48 -7.04 -5.49
C ASN A 37 -5.92 -7.49 -5.19
N THR A 38 -6.74 -7.62 -6.24
CA THR A 38 -8.18 -7.86 -6.11
C THR A 38 -8.56 -9.32 -6.35
N ASP A 39 -7.59 -10.20 -6.55
CA ASP A 39 -7.81 -11.62 -6.84
C ASP A 39 -6.69 -12.44 -6.19
N ILE A 40 -6.71 -12.49 -4.86
CA ILE A 40 -5.73 -13.25 -4.07
C ILE A 40 -6.31 -14.62 -3.79
N ASP A 41 -5.67 -15.63 -4.32
CA ASP A 41 -6.03 -17.02 -4.13
C ASP A 41 -5.19 -17.70 -3.04
N THR A 42 -5.63 -18.89 -2.64
CA THR A 42 -4.99 -19.67 -1.56
C THR A 42 -3.47 -19.72 -1.72
N GLY A 43 -2.79 -19.21 -0.72
CA GLY A 43 -1.33 -19.07 -0.69
C GLY A 43 -0.92 -17.68 -0.26
N THR A 44 0.26 -17.24 -0.71
CA THR A 44 0.80 -15.91 -0.39
C THR A 44 1.06 -15.13 -1.67
N GLU A 45 0.47 -13.94 -1.76
CA GLU A 45 0.63 -13.05 -2.89
C GLU A 45 1.03 -11.63 -2.44
N VAL A 46 1.75 -10.92 -3.31
CA VAL A 46 2.14 -9.53 -3.08
C VAL A 46 0.93 -8.62 -3.28
N VAL A 47 0.72 -7.73 -2.33
CA VAL A 47 -0.33 -6.69 -2.36
C VAL A 47 0.22 -5.35 -2.80
N ALA A 48 1.39 -4.98 -2.29
CA ALA A 48 2.01 -3.69 -2.57
C ALA A 48 3.54 -3.81 -2.55
N THR A 49 4.18 -2.99 -3.37
CA THR A 49 5.65 -2.92 -3.47
C THR A 49 6.07 -1.47 -3.57
N ILE A 50 7.10 -1.08 -2.82
CA ILE A 50 7.78 0.21 -2.97
C ILE A 50 9.30 0.00 -3.02
N ASP A 51 10.02 1.02 -3.49
CA ASP A 51 11.48 0.99 -3.57
C ASP A 51 12.10 1.07 -2.16
N GLY A 52 12.63 -0.03 -1.66
CA GLY A 52 13.31 -0.09 -0.36
C GLY A 52 14.67 0.60 -0.33
N SER A 53 15.24 0.98 -1.48
CA SER A 53 16.44 1.82 -1.50
C SER A 53 16.10 3.29 -1.25
N ALA A 54 14.91 3.73 -1.65
CA ALA A 54 14.43 5.10 -1.45
C ALA A 54 13.74 5.30 -0.09
N TYR A 55 12.98 4.30 0.38
CA TYR A 55 12.13 4.42 1.57
C TYR A 55 12.51 3.37 2.62
N LYS A 56 12.70 3.81 3.86
CA LYS A 56 13.06 2.93 5.01
C LYS A 56 11.86 2.48 5.83
N ALA A 57 10.74 3.19 5.70
CA ALA A 57 9.51 2.86 6.36
C ALA A 57 8.33 2.98 5.40
N ALA A 58 7.30 2.17 5.63
CA ALA A 58 6.04 2.26 4.92
C ALA A 58 4.86 2.10 5.87
N PHE A 59 3.79 2.82 5.57
CA PHE A 59 2.52 2.76 6.27
C PHE A 59 1.47 2.37 5.24
N PHE A 60 0.95 1.16 5.40
CA PHE A 60 -0.06 0.59 4.50
C PHE A 60 -1.43 0.72 5.17
N ASP A 61 -2.23 1.70 4.74
CA ASP A 61 -3.63 1.74 5.10
C ASP A 61 -4.38 0.81 4.16
N TYR A 62 -5.07 -0.20 4.69
CA TYR A 62 -5.64 -1.26 3.88
C TYR A 62 -7.11 -1.54 4.19
N VAL A 63 -7.80 -2.12 3.21
CA VAL A 63 -9.04 -2.87 3.39
C VAL A 63 -8.90 -4.24 2.73
N ALA A 64 -9.23 -5.29 3.47
CA ALA A 64 -9.30 -6.66 2.99
C ALA A 64 -10.75 -7.13 2.96
N VAL A 65 -11.17 -7.69 1.84
CA VAL A 65 -12.57 -8.12 1.61
C VAL A 65 -12.58 -9.51 0.99
N SER A 66 -13.47 -10.37 1.47
CA SER A 66 -13.83 -11.63 0.82
C SER A 66 -15.33 -11.84 0.86
N ALA A 67 -15.90 -12.30 -0.26
CA ALA A 67 -17.34 -12.58 -0.45
C ALA A 67 -18.26 -11.40 -0.05
N SER A 68 -17.76 -10.18 -0.11
CA SER A 68 -18.47 -8.92 0.22
C SER A 68 -19.02 -8.84 1.67
N VAL A 69 -18.75 -9.82 2.51
CA VAL A 69 -19.23 -9.89 3.89
C VAL A 69 -18.13 -10.03 4.92
N ASN A 70 -16.98 -10.54 4.52
CA ASN A 70 -15.80 -10.65 5.39
C ASN A 70 -14.90 -9.44 5.14
N ILE A 71 -14.87 -8.50 6.05
CA ILE A 71 -14.20 -7.22 5.86
C ILE A 71 -13.37 -6.87 7.08
N ARG A 72 -12.11 -6.48 6.84
CA ARG A 72 -11.23 -5.88 7.85
C ARG A 72 -10.48 -4.71 7.24
N ALA A 73 -10.41 -3.63 7.96
CA ALA A 73 -9.60 -2.46 7.59
C ALA A 73 -8.55 -2.18 8.67
N GLY A 74 -7.43 -1.62 8.29
CA GLY A 74 -6.39 -1.32 9.25
C GLY A 74 -5.21 -0.57 8.65
N SER A 75 -4.20 -0.38 9.50
CA SER A 75 -2.91 0.16 9.12
C SER A 75 -1.81 -0.81 9.53
N ILE A 76 -0.89 -1.06 8.62
CA ILE A 76 0.31 -1.85 8.88
C ILE A 76 1.51 -0.91 8.75
N MET A 77 2.26 -0.78 9.84
CA MET A 77 3.49 0.01 9.89
C MET A 77 4.67 -0.94 9.72
N VAL A 78 5.55 -0.65 8.81
CA VAL A 78 6.72 -1.50 8.51
C VAL A 78 7.97 -0.65 8.41
N ALA A 79 9.07 -1.14 8.97
CA ALA A 79 10.41 -0.59 8.76
C ALA A 79 11.36 -1.71 8.33
N HIS A 80 12.44 -1.34 7.62
CA HIS A 80 13.48 -2.29 7.20
C HIS A 80 14.89 -1.70 7.30
N ASP A 81 15.87 -2.57 7.46
CA ASP A 81 17.29 -2.23 7.48
C ASP A 81 18.03 -2.55 6.17
N GLY A 82 17.31 -3.00 5.15
CA GLY A 82 17.84 -3.46 3.86
C GLY A 82 17.91 -4.98 3.74
N THR A 83 17.72 -5.70 4.83
CA THR A 83 17.75 -7.17 4.89
C THR A 83 16.53 -7.73 5.61
N ASN A 84 16.19 -7.12 6.74
CA ASN A 84 15.09 -7.56 7.60
C ASN A 84 13.98 -6.52 7.64
N THR A 85 12.77 -6.97 7.91
CA THR A 85 11.62 -6.11 8.17
C THR A 85 11.07 -6.36 9.57
N THR A 86 10.47 -5.32 10.14
CA THR A 86 9.65 -5.41 11.34
C THR A 86 8.32 -4.72 11.07
N GLN A 87 7.23 -5.26 11.63
CA GLN A 87 5.90 -4.72 11.38
C GLN A 87 5.02 -4.72 12.62
N ALA A 88 4.07 -3.79 12.62
CA ALA A 88 2.96 -3.76 13.56
C ALA A 88 1.66 -3.50 12.79
N GLU A 89 0.59 -4.16 13.17
CA GLU A 89 -0.74 -3.99 12.59
C GLU A 89 -1.73 -3.49 13.64
N ALA A 90 -2.51 -2.49 13.27
CA ALA A 90 -3.69 -2.05 13.99
C ALA A 90 -4.90 -2.16 13.07
N SER A 91 -5.90 -2.91 13.46
CA SER A 91 -7.07 -3.18 12.61
C SER A 91 -8.39 -2.97 13.34
N THR A 92 -9.45 -2.85 12.55
CA THR A 92 -10.83 -2.92 13.05
C THR A 92 -11.12 -4.31 13.57
N GLN A 93 -12.21 -4.45 14.33
CA GLN A 93 -12.84 -5.75 14.52
C GLN A 93 -13.35 -6.27 13.17
N ASP A 94 -13.40 -7.59 13.05
CA ASP A 94 -13.87 -8.22 11.81
C ASP A 94 -15.38 -8.03 11.61
N LEU A 95 -15.74 -7.70 10.39
CA LEU A 95 -17.09 -8.00 9.90
C LEU A 95 -17.01 -9.36 9.21
N GLY A 96 -17.83 -10.30 9.64
CA GLY A 96 -17.74 -11.67 9.17
C GLY A 96 -16.50 -12.39 9.71
N ASN A 97 -15.88 -13.22 8.89
CA ASN A 97 -14.71 -14.01 9.27
C ASN A 97 -13.48 -13.63 8.42
N THR A 98 -12.53 -12.95 9.03
CA THR A 98 -11.27 -12.57 8.37
C THR A 98 -10.05 -13.32 8.93
N ALA A 99 -10.25 -14.39 9.70
CA ALA A 99 -9.15 -15.20 10.23
C ALA A 99 -8.28 -15.86 9.13
N GLY A 100 -8.84 -15.99 7.93
CA GLY A 100 -8.17 -16.59 6.77
C GLY A 100 -7.17 -15.70 6.07
N ILE A 101 -6.99 -14.43 6.46
CA ILE A 101 -5.99 -13.54 5.87
C ILE A 101 -4.98 -13.05 6.90
N LYS A 102 -3.70 -13.12 6.56
CA LYS A 102 -2.58 -12.59 7.36
C LYS A 102 -1.63 -11.81 6.48
N PHE A 103 -1.10 -10.72 6.99
CA PHE A 103 -0.12 -9.89 6.29
C PHE A 103 1.30 -10.15 6.78
N SER A 104 2.25 -10.07 5.85
CA SER A 104 3.68 -10.12 6.14
C SER A 104 4.43 -9.12 5.27
N SER A 105 5.50 -8.56 5.82
CA SER A 105 6.40 -7.67 5.11
C SER A 105 7.70 -8.39 4.76
N SER A 106 8.31 -7.98 3.65
CA SER A 106 9.62 -8.49 3.22
C SER A 106 10.39 -7.44 2.43
N ILE A 107 11.71 -7.62 2.38
CA ILE A 107 12.59 -6.92 1.46
C ILE A 107 13.46 -7.95 0.76
N ASP A 108 13.60 -7.85 -0.56
CA ASP A 108 14.39 -8.77 -1.35
C ASP A 108 15.78 -8.23 -1.71
N GLY A 109 16.61 -9.06 -2.33
CA GLY A 109 17.96 -8.69 -2.74
C GLY A 109 18.04 -7.59 -3.82
N SER A 110 16.91 -7.22 -4.42
CA SER A 110 16.76 -6.12 -5.36
C SER A 110 16.17 -4.86 -4.71
N ASN A 111 16.11 -4.84 -3.38
CA ASN A 111 15.51 -3.77 -2.58
C ASN A 111 14.02 -3.52 -2.86
N ASN A 112 13.28 -4.54 -3.27
CA ASN A 112 11.82 -4.45 -3.31
C ASN A 112 11.27 -4.64 -1.89
N PHE A 113 10.68 -3.59 -1.37
CA PHE A 113 10.01 -3.58 -0.07
C PHE A 113 8.52 -3.89 -0.28
N ARG A 114 8.05 -5.02 0.23
CA ARG A 114 6.75 -5.60 -0.11
C ARG A 114 5.88 -5.84 1.11
N LEU A 115 4.59 -5.65 0.91
CA LEU A 115 3.53 -6.21 1.74
C LEU A 115 2.89 -7.37 0.98
N SER A 116 2.80 -8.53 1.63
CA SER A 116 2.15 -9.72 1.09
C SER A 116 0.98 -10.14 1.98
N ALA A 117 -0.03 -10.74 1.38
CA ALA A 117 -1.15 -11.36 2.06
C ALA A 117 -1.09 -12.88 1.86
N ALA A 118 -1.17 -13.62 2.96
CA ALA A 118 -1.35 -15.06 2.97
C ALA A 118 -2.80 -15.38 3.28
N VAL A 119 -3.47 -16.09 2.38
CA VAL A 119 -4.89 -16.42 2.50
C VAL A 119 -5.14 -17.93 2.46
N SER A 120 -6.14 -18.39 3.19
CA SER A 120 -6.53 -19.80 3.29
C SER A 120 -7.70 -20.17 2.38
N SER A 121 -8.24 -19.19 1.65
CA SER A 121 -9.33 -19.38 0.68
C SER A 121 -9.14 -18.42 -0.49
N ASN A 122 -9.78 -18.71 -1.61
CA ASN A 122 -9.70 -17.92 -2.82
C ASN A 122 -10.56 -16.64 -2.77
N ASN A 123 -10.32 -15.75 -3.73
CA ASN A 123 -11.10 -14.55 -4.01
C ASN A 123 -11.04 -13.49 -2.89
N TRP A 124 -9.88 -13.29 -2.28
CA TRP A 124 -9.63 -12.13 -1.44
C TRP A 124 -9.25 -10.91 -2.29
N SER A 125 -9.69 -9.76 -1.87
CA SER A 125 -9.31 -8.48 -2.44
C SER A 125 -8.70 -7.59 -1.36
N VAL A 126 -7.53 -7.05 -1.63
CA VAL A 126 -6.86 -6.10 -0.75
C VAL A 126 -6.54 -4.84 -1.53
N LYS A 127 -7.00 -3.71 -1.01
CA LYS A 127 -6.67 -2.37 -1.51
C LYS A 127 -5.87 -1.64 -0.47
N THR A 128 -4.82 -0.94 -0.90
CA THR A 128 -3.94 -0.19 0.00
C THR A 128 -3.70 1.23 -0.49
N VAL A 129 -3.56 2.13 0.47
CA VAL A 129 -2.89 3.42 0.28
C VAL A 129 -1.60 3.35 1.06
N VAL A 130 -0.47 3.53 0.37
CA VAL A 130 0.87 3.36 0.93
C VAL A 130 1.53 4.71 1.06
N ARG A 131 2.07 4.99 2.25
CA ARG A 131 2.97 6.12 2.48
C ARG A 131 4.37 5.57 2.72
N GLY A 132 5.33 5.95 1.86
CA GLY A 132 6.74 5.60 2.01
C GLY A 132 7.54 6.80 2.50
N ILE A 133 8.43 6.56 3.45
CA ILE A 133 9.31 7.58 4.05
C ILE A 133 10.74 7.06 4.12
#